data_7fe61088194ae4217cb0b71850465220
#
_entry.id   7fe61088194ae4217cb0b71850465220
#
_cell.length_a   1.000
_cell.length_b   1.000
_cell.length_c   1.000
_cell.angle_alpha   90.00
_cell.angle_beta   90.00
_cell.angle_gamma   90.00
#
_symmetry.space_group_name_H-M   'P 1'
#
loop_
_entity.id
_entity.type
_entity.pdbx_description
1 polymer ?
#
loop_
_entity_poly.entity_id
_entity_poly.type
_entity_poly.pdbx_seq_one_letter_code
_entity_poly.pdbx_strand_id
1 'polypeptide(L)'
;MKRLVFRWIQPVTLGVIVLFWVVAPKSWVDNSWTVVVASALTTAFIQALEFINERHVGWRLDRREFWTDLFYVVLASTVIAKLVTKLADEPLESAKHALGITTAWTQHSPFIVQVAFTVFLIEFGQYWMHRAMHNSFLWWTHAPHHHITQLNAMKGAVGNPLELFLVSLSVVALFDLDKGAVFCALNVLTAVSSFAHANVRFDPPRWYSFFWTTIEAHSLHHSVTYLETRCNYANSLILCDRMCGTYRAGEAVVVGQDERKRLTIKEQFVFPLRPLLAMIKARAGESASAAR
;
A
#
# COMPACT_ATOMS: atom_id res chain seq x y z
N MET A 1 -10.91 28.31 9.38
CA MET A 1 -11.12 27.09 10.18
C MET A 1 -10.91 25.82 9.34
N LYS A 2 -11.62 25.60 8.22
CA LYS A 2 -11.49 24.41 7.35
C LYS A 2 -10.04 24.13 6.94
N ARG A 3 -9.28 25.14 6.43
CA ARG A 3 -7.86 24.97 6.04
C ARG A 3 -6.97 24.50 7.20
N LEU A 4 -7.20 24.98 8.41
CA LEU A 4 -6.43 24.55 9.59
C LEU A 4 -6.71 23.09 9.94
N VAL A 5 -7.97 22.64 9.88
CA VAL A 5 -8.35 21.24 10.10
C VAL A 5 -7.64 20.33 9.11
N PHE A 6 -7.73 20.60 7.80
CA PHE A 6 -7.12 19.78 6.75
C PHE A 6 -5.58 19.87 6.70
N ARG A 7 -4.99 20.85 7.38
CA ARG A 7 -3.55 20.92 7.62
C ARG A 7 -3.08 19.90 8.66
N TRP A 8 -3.85 19.70 9.73
CA TRP A 8 -3.45 18.89 10.87
C TRP A 8 -4.10 17.51 10.93
N ILE A 9 -5.09 17.22 10.10
CA ILE A 9 -5.88 15.99 10.21
C ILE A 9 -5.02 14.74 10.03
N GLN A 10 -4.04 14.75 9.12
CA GLN A 10 -3.14 13.63 8.92
C GLN A 10 -2.28 13.35 10.15
N PRO A 11 -1.45 14.31 10.65
CA PRO A 11 -0.66 14.06 11.87
C PRO A 11 -1.53 13.76 13.10
N VAL A 12 -2.69 14.39 13.24
CA VAL A 12 -3.62 14.12 14.37
C VAL A 12 -4.15 12.69 14.28
N THR A 13 -4.54 12.22 13.10
CA THR A 13 -5.00 10.84 12.89
C THR A 13 -3.91 9.84 13.30
N LEU A 14 -2.65 10.06 12.90
CA LEU A 14 -1.56 9.19 13.33
C LEU A 14 -1.36 9.23 14.85
N GLY A 15 -1.45 10.41 15.47
CA GLY A 15 -1.39 10.55 16.92
C GLY A 15 -2.51 9.79 17.64
N VAL A 16 -3.74 9.85 17.10
CA VAL A 16 -4.89 9.11 17.64
C VAL A 16 -4.70 7.61 17.51
N ILE A 17 -4.19 7.13 16.38
CA ILE A 17 -3.87 5.70 16.17
C ILE A 17 -2.84 5.22 17.19
N VAL A 18 -1.74 5.96 17.36
CA VAL A 18 -0.70 5.61 18.33
C VAL A 18 -1.28 5.61 19.76
N LEU A 19 -2.03 6.63 20.12
CA LEU A 19 -2.67 6.71 21.45
C LEU A 19 -3.62 5.52 21.67
N PHE A 20 -4.46 5.18 20.68
CA PHE A 20 -5.35 4.03 20.77
C PHE A 20 -4.59 2.74 21.10
N TRP A 21 -3.50 2.44 20.39
CA TRP A 21 -2.73 1.21 20.62
C TRP A 21 -1.91 1.23 21.92
N VAL A 22 -1.48 2.40 22.38
CA VAL A 22 -0.83 2.55 23.70
C VAL A 22 -1.77 2.20 24.84
N VAL A 23 -3.07 2.57 24.73
CA VAL A 23 -4.05 2.37 25.79
C VAL A 23 -4.96 1.16 25.57
N ALA A 24 -4.82 0.46 24.42
CA ALA A 24 -5.67 -0.66 24.07
C ALA A 24 -5.60 -1.78 25.11
N PRO A 25 -6.74 -2.32 25.57
CA PRO A 25 -6.74 -3.46 26.47
C PRO A 25 -6.04 -4.66 25.86
N LYS A 26 -5.36 -5.46 26.69
CA LYS A 26 -4.66 -6.67 26.23
C LYS A 26 -5.58 -7.60 25.43
N SER A 27 -6.84 -7.77 25.82
CA SER A 27 -7.83 -8.57 25.11
C SER A 27 -8.07 -8.10 23.66
N TRP A 28 -7.89 -6.81 23.38
CA TRP A 28 -7.99 -6.26 22.04
C TRP A 28 -6.71 -6.51 21.23
N VAL A 29 -5.54 -6.35 21.87
CA VAL A 29 -4.23 -6.63 21.24
C VAL A 29 -4.09 -8.12 20.93
N ASP A 30 -4.60 -9.00 21.80
CA ASP A 30 -4.55 -10.46 21.56
C ASP A 30 -5.44 -10.89 20.41
N ASN A 31 -6.49 -10.11 20.06
CA ASN A 31 -7.38 -10.39 18.96
C ASN A 31 -6.91 -9.72 17.66
N SER A 32 -6.44 -10.52 16.70
CA SER A 32 -5.95 -10.01 15.41
C SER A 32 -7.03 -9.29 14.56
N TRP A 33 -8.32 -9.50 14.84
CA TRP A 33 -9.39 -8.74 14.18
C TRP A 33 -9.42 -7.27 14.60
N THR A 34 -8.86 -6.93 15.77
CA THR A 34 -8.81 -5.53 16.22
C THR A 34 -8.06 -4.64 15.23
N VAL A 35 -6.90 -5.08 14.71
CA VAL A 35 -6.15 -4.28 13.73
C VAL A 35 -6.90 -4.18 12.39
N VAL A 36 -7.59 -5.23 11.98
CA VAL A 36 -8.41 -5.22 10.76
C VAL A 36 -9.55 -4.20 10.89
N VAL A 37 -10.27 -4.23 12.00
CA VAL A 37 -11.37 -3.28 12.27
C VAL A 37 -10.85 -1.86 12.41
N ALA A 38 -9.77 -1.64 13.17
CA ALA A 38 -9.16 -0.32 13.34
C ALA A 38 -8.71 0.27 12.00
N SER A 39 -8.07 -0.54 11.14
CA SER A 39 -7.64 -0.13 9.80
C SER A 39 -8.83 0.16 8.88
N ALA A 40 -9.88 -0.67 8.92
CA ALA A 40 -11.09 -0.45 8.14
C ALA A 40 -11.82 0.85 8.56
N LEU A 41 -11.93 1.12 9.87
CA LEU A 41 -12.52 2.36 10.39
C LEU A 41 -11.67 3.58 10.00
N THR A 42 -10.34 3.46 10.05
CA THR A 42 -9.42 4.52 9.62
C THR A 42 -9.61 4.84 8.13
N THR A 43 -9.64 3.81 7.27
CA THR A 43 -9.87 3.98 5.82
C THR A 43 -11.25 4.57 5.54
N ALA A 44 -12.30 4.11 6.23
CA ALA A 44 -13.66 4.65 6.11
C ALA A 44 -13.75 6.12 6.54
N PHE A 45 -13.06 6.49 7.62
CA PHE A 45 -12.94 7.88 8.05
C PHE A 45 -12.29 8.74 6.96
N ILE A 46 -11.16 8.30 6.41
CA ILE A 46 -10.44 9.04 5.36
C ILE A 46 -11.29 9.13 4.10
N GLN A 47 -11.98 8.05 3.72
CA GLN A 47 -12.94 8.05 2.60
C GLN A 47 -14.07 9.08 2.81
N ALA A 48 -14.57 9.23 4.03
CA ALA A 48 -15.59 10.23 4.34
C ALA A 48 -15.09 11.67 4.15
N LEU A 49 -13.80 11.94 4.36
CA LEU A 49 -13.21 13.26 4.14
C LEU A 49 -13.25 13.69 2.66
N GLU A 50 -13.27 12.74 1.72
CA GLU A 50 -13.38 13.03 0.28
C GLU A 50 -14.67 13.78 -0.06
N PHE A 51 -15.77 13.46 0.62
CA PHE A 51 -17.05 14.17 0.45
C PHE A 51 -17.05 15.58 1.05
N ILE A 52 -16.14 15.84 2.00
CA ILE A 52 -16.06 17.12 2.71
C ILE A 52 -15.12 18.11 2.02
N ASN A 53 -13.99 17.61 1.46
CA ASN A 53 -12.93 18.45 0.91
C ASN A 53 -12.26 17.82 -0.33
N GLU A 54 -13.08 17.52 -1.33
CA GLU A 54 -12.67 16.92 -2.59
C GLU A 54 -11.50 17.69 -3.26
N ARG A 55 -10.50 16.94 -3.76
CA ARG A 55 -9.33 17.47 -4.47
C ARG A 55 -9.61 17.63 -5.97
N HIS A 56 -10.01 16.54 -6.63
CA HIS A 56 -10.25 16.49 -8.07
C HIS A 56 -11.62 15.89 -8.38
N VAL A 57 -12.45 16.63 -9.12
CA VAL A 57 -13.76 16.16 -9.57
C VAL A 57 -13.67 14.89 -10.41
N GLY A 58 -12.60 14.75 -11.21
CA GLY A 58 -12.36 13.58 -12.05
C GLY A 58 -12.00 12.29 -11.29
N TRP A 59 -11.81 12.37 -9.96
CA TRP A 59 -11.53 11.22 -9.10
C TRP A 59 -12.70 10.82 -8.21
N ARG A 60 -13.89 11.33 -8.49
CA ARG A 60 -15.08 10.96 -7.73
C ARG A 60 -15.35 9.47 -7.78
N LEU A 61 -15.55 8.89 -6.61
CA LEU A 61 -15.87 7.49 -6.43
C LEU A 61 -17.27 7.19 -7.02
N ASP A 62 -17.33 6.28 -8.02
CA ASP A 62 -18.60 5.74 -8.53
C ASP A 62 -18.93 4.38 -7.85
N ARG A 63 -20.16 3.90 -8.05
CA ARG A 63 -20.63 2.64 -7.43
C ARG A 63 -19.81 1.42 -7.85
N ARG A 64 -19.31 1.38 -9.09
CA ARG A 64 -18.53 0.26 -9.61
C ARG A 64 -17.15 0.24 -8.96
N GLU A 65 -16.50 1.43 -8.86
CA GLU A 65 -15.21 1.57 -8.17
C GLU A 65 -15.35 1.19 -6.69
N PHE A 66 -16.41 1.69 -6.01
CA PHE A 66 -16.63 1.37 -4.61
C PHE A 66 -16.64 -0.14 -4.34
N TRP A 67 -17.41 -0.92 -5.12
CA TRP A 67 -17.48 -2.37 -4.91
C TRP A 67 -16.21 -3.09 -5.33
N THR A 68 -15.52 -2.61 -6.38
CA THR A 68 -14.21 -3.13 -6.78
C THR A 68 -13.18 -2.90 -5.70
N ASP A 69 -13.09 -1.68 -5.17
CA ASP A 69 -12.12 -1.31 -4.15
C ASP A 69 -12.40 -2.03 -2.82
N LEU A 70 -13.66 -2.11 -2.43
CA LEU A 70 -14.08 -2.88 -1.24
C LEU A 70 -13.70 -4.36 -1.37
N PHE A 71 -13.92 -4.97 -2.55
CA PHE A 71 -13.49 -6.34 -2.82
C PHE A 71 -11.97 -6.51 -2.56
N TYR A 72 -11.15 -5.58 -3.03
CA TYR A 72 -9.70 -5.65 -2.84
C TYR A 72 -9.28 -5.38 -1.39
N VAL A 73 -9.92 -4.46 -0.69
CA VAL A 73 -9.69 -4.25 0.76
C VAL A 73 -9.97 -5.54 1.54
N VAL A 74 -11.08 -6.22 1.24
CA VAL A 74 -11.42 -7.52 1.89
C VAL A 74 -10.42 -8.58 1.48
N LEU A 75 -10.07 -8.71 0.19
CA LEU A 75 -9.09 -9.68 -0.30
C LEU A 75 -7.73 -9.51 0.40
N ALA A 76 -7.22 -8.27 0.45
CA ALA A 76 -5.94 -7.96 1.06
C ALA A 76 -5.92 -8.25 2.56
N SER A 77 -6.95 -7.80 3.30
CA SER A 77 -7.02 -7.94 4.77
C SER A 77 -7.36 -9.36 5.26
N THR A 78 -7.83 -10.23 4.39
CA THR A 78 -8.21 -11.61 4.76
C THR A 78 -7.34 -12.66 4.07
N VAL A 79 -7.52 -12.84 2.77
CA VAL A 79 -6.85 -13.92 2.02
C VAL A 79 -5.34 -13.66 1.90
N ILE A 80 -4.95 -12.46 1.43
CA ILE A 80 -3.53 -12.13 1.23
C ILE A 80 -2.80 -12.13 2.58
N ALA A 81 -3.36 -11.47 3.60
CA ALA A 81 -2.77 -11.45 4.94
C ALA A 81 -2.54 -12.87 5.49
N LYS A 82 -3.53 -13.77 5.32
CA LYS A 82 -3.39 -15.17 5.75
C LYS A 82 -2.32 -15.91 4.94
N LEU A 83 -2.22 -15.67 3.63
CA LEU A 83 -1.18 -16.27 2.78
C LEU A 83 0.21 -15.79 3.20
N VAL A 84 0.38 -14.49 3.48
CA VAL A 84 1.66 -13.94 3.97
C VAL A 84 2.05 -14.59 5.29
N THR A 85 1.13 -14.66 6.25
CA THR A 85 1.41 -15.33 7.54
C THR A 85 1.86 -16.79 7.33
N LYS A 86 1.16 -17.55 6.48
CA LYS A 86 1.44 -19.00 6.31
C LYS A 86 2.67 -19.27 5.45
N LEU A 87 2.94 -18.47 4.42
CA LEU A 87 3.98 -18.74 3.43
C LEU A 87 5.25 -17.92 3.65
N ALA A 88 5.22 -16.90 4.51
CA ALA A 88 6.37 -16.06 4.79
C ALA A 88 6.65 -15.94 6.29
N ASP A 89 5.73 -15.43 7.12
CA ASP A 89 6.01 -15.10 8.51
C ASP A 89 6.29 -16.36 9.34
N GLU A 90 5.44 -17.39 9.30
CA GLU A 90 5.63 -18.64 10.08
C GLU A 90 6.91 -19.40 9.66
N PRO A 91 7.25 -19.58 8.35
CA PRO A 91 8.52 -20.15 7.94
C PRO A 91 9.72 -19.33 8.40
N LEU A 92 9.65 -18.01 8.35
CA LEU A 92 10.72 -17.11 8.76
C LEU A 92 10.96 -17.20 10.28
N GLU A 93 9.90 -17.22 11.07
CA GLU A 93 9.95 -17.43 12.52
C GLU A 93 10.51 -18.81 12.86
N SER A 94 10.08 -19.86 12.15
CA SER A 94 10.60 -21.22 12.32
C SER A 94 12.10 -21.30 12.01
N ALA A 95 12.55 -20.66 10.94
CA ALA A 95 13.97 -20.58 10.60
C ALA A 95 14.77 -19.81 11.66
N LYS A 96 14.24 -18.69 12.18
CA LYS A 96 14.83 -17.95 13.29
C LYS A 96 15.09 -18.84 14.51
N HIS A 97 14.07 -19.61 14.92
CA HIS A 97 14.17 -20.53 16.05
C HIS A 97 15.17 -21.66 15.78
N ALA A 98 15.14 -22.28 14.59
CA ALA A 98 16.05 -23.35 14.20
C ALA A 98 17.54 -22.91 14.19
N LEU A 99 17.78 -21.63 13.84
CA LEU A 99 19.12 -21.03 13.82
C LEU A 99 19.56 -20.46 15.18
N GLY A 100 18.70 -20.52 16.21
CA GLY A 100 19.01 -19.98 17.54
C GLY A 100 19.16 -18.45 17.56
N ILE A 101 18.57 -17.75 16.57
CA ILE A 101 18.62 -16.29 16.50
C ILE A 101 17.68 -15.72 17.56
N THR A 102 18.19 -14.85 18.43
CA THR A 102 17.39 -14.11 19.41
C THR A 102 17.44 -12.63 19.15
N THR A 103 16.29 -11.99 19.19
CA THR A 103 16.11 -10.54 19.03
C THR A 103 15.37 -9.94 20.22
N ALA A 104 15.45 -10.60 21.39
CA ALA A 104 14.77 -10.20 22.62
C ALA A 104 15.06 -8.75 23.05
N TRP A 105 16.18 -8.16 22.59
CA TRP A 105 16.50 -6.75 22.82
C TRP A 105 15.43 -5.80 22.27
N THR A 106 14.68 -6.21 21.23
CA THR A 106 13.61 -5.39 20.65
C THR A 106 12.45 -5.20 21.63
N GLN A 107 12.10 -6.21 22.44
CA GLN A 107 11.03 -6.14 23.43
C GLN A 107 11.33 -5.15 24.56
N HIS A 108 12.61 -4.87 24.85
CA HIS A 108 13.02 -3.90 25.87
C HIS A 108 13.01 -2.45 25.38
N SER A 109 12.78 -2.25 24.08
CA SER A 109 12.68 -0.90 23.50
C SER A 109 11.33 -0.26 23.86
N PRO A 110 11.28 1.06 24.03
CA PRO A 110 10.00 1.77 24.22
C PRO A 110 9.01 1.49 23.09
N PHE A 111 7.72 1.43 23.40
CA PHE A 111 6.65 1.13 22.44
C PHE A 111 6.77 1.92 21.14
N ILE A 112 6.95 3.23 21.22
CA ILE A 112 7.07 4.11 20.04
C ILE A 112 8.28 3.78 19.17
N VAL A 113 9.38 3.30 19.77
CA VAL A 113 10.58 2.86 19.05
C VAL A 113 10.29 1.57 18.30
N GLN A 114 9.57 0.63 18.93
CA GLN A 114 9.14 -0.61 18.26
C GLN A 114 8.19 -0.30 17.09
N VAL A 115 7.24 0.64 17.27
CA VAL A 115 6.35 1.09 16.18
C VAL A 115 7.15 1.69 15.03
N ALA A 116 8.05 2.63 15.30
CA ALA A 116 8.87 3.27 14.28
C ALA A 116 9.78 2.28 13.55
N PHE A 117 10.37 1.33 14.27
CA PHE A 117 11.20 0.26 13.71
C PHE A 117 10.38 -0.66 12.82
N THR A 118 9.18 -1.07 13.24
CA THR A 118 8.27 -1.91 12.45
C THR A 118 7.83 -1.18 11.17
N VAL A 119 7.44 0.09 11.28
CA VAL A 119 7.10 0.95 10.12
C VAL A 119 8.26 0.97 9.13
N PHE A 120 9.49 1.21 9.63
CA PHE A 120 10.67 1.26 8.77
C PHE A 120 10.95 -0.07 8.09
N LEU A 121 10.91 -1.20 8.80
CA LEU A 121 11.18 -2.53 8.23
C LEU A 121 10.19 -2.87 7.11
N ILE A 122 8.90 -2.64 7.33
CA ILE A 122 7.86 -2.92 6.34
C ILE A 122 8.05 -2.01 5.12
N GLU A 123 8.11 -0.70 5.33
CA GLU A 123 8.20 0.26 4.23
C GLU A 123 9.50 0.17 3.44
N PHE A 124 10.62 -0.13 4.09
CA PHE A 124 11.89 -0.33 3.39
C PHE A 124 11.83 -1.55 2.48
N GLY A 125 11.23 -2.65 2.93
CA GLY A 125 10.99 -3.83 2.11
C GLY A 125 10.02 -3.54 0.95
N GLN A 126 8.90 -2.90 1.24
CA GLN A 126 7.91 -2.48 0.24
C GLN A 126 8.51 -1.54 -0.80
N TYR A 127 9.30 -0.56 -0.39
CA TYR A 127 9.98 0.36 -1.30
C TYR A 127 10.83 -0.38 -2.35
N TRP A 128 11.68 -1.32 -1.90
CA TRP A 128 12.55 -2.08 -2.82
C TRP A 128 11.76 -3.03 -3.72
N MET A 129 10.74 -3.69 -3.19
CA MET A 129 9.85 -4.54 -3.97
C MET A 129 9.10 -3.72 -5.02
N HIS A 130 8.49 -2.61 -4.63
CA HIS A 130 7.76 -1.72 -5.51
C HIS A 130 8.66 -1.12 -6.60
N ARG A 131 9.85 -0.64 -6.22
CA ARG A 131 10.86 -0.18 -7.18
C ARG A 131 11.28 -1.27 -8.17
N ALA A 132 11.45 -2.50 -7.71
CA ALA A 132 11.74 -3.65 -8.57
C ALA A 132 10.60 -3.93 -9.54
N MET A 133 9.35 -3.82 -9.11
CA MET A 133 8.17 -3.99 -9.96
C MET A 133 8.12 -2.98 -11.11
N HIS A 134 8.58 -1.76 -10.92
CA HIS A 134 8.65 -0.75 -11.99
C HIS A 134 9.81 -0.94 -12.99
N ASN A 135 10.79 -1.77 -12.69
CA ASN A 135 12.03 -1.89 -13.46
C ASN A 135 12.32 -3.31 -13.95
N SER A 136 11.35 -4.24 -13.89
CA SER A 136 11.57 -5.65 -14.19
C SER A 136 10.35 -6.29 -14.87
N PHE A 137 10.45 -7.61 -15.13
CA PHE A 137 9.32 -8.42 -15.57
C PHE A 137 8.16 -8.43 -14.56
N LEU A 138 8.41 -8.06 -13.31
CA LEU A 138 7.38 -7.91 -12.26
C LEU A 138 6.40 -6.77 -12.56
N TRP A 139 6.72 -5.87 -13.48
CA TRP A 139 5.76 -4.84 -13.93
C TRP A 139 4.40 -5.43 -14.30
N TRP A 140 4.38 -6.60 -14.92
CA TRP A 140 3.13 -7.26 -15.30
C TRP A 140 2.23 -7.65 -14.12
N THR A 141 2.79 -7.80 -12.91
CA THR A 141 2.01 -8.00 -11.69
C THR A 141 1.49 -6.68 -11.14
N HIS A 142 2.25 -5.59 -11.30
CA HIS A 142 2.01 -4.27 -10.72
C HIS A 142 1.22 -3.33 -11.65
N ALA A 143 1.33 -3.50 -12.96
CA ALA A 143 0.60 -2.68 -13.93
C ALA A 143 -0.91 -2.57 -13.67
N PRO A 144 -1.65 -3.61 -13.19
CA PRO A 144 -3.06 -3.48 -12.82
C PRO A 144 -3.32 -2.38 -11.80
N HIS A 145 -2.44 -2.18 -10.83
CA HIS A 145 -2.51 -1.09 -9.87
C HIS A 145 -2.38 0.28 -10.55
N HIS A 146 -1.54 0.40 -11.56
CA HIS A 146 -1.40 1.64 -12.36
C HIS A 146 -2.50 1.87 -13.40
N HIS A 147 -3.40 0.90 -13.61
CA HIS A 147 -4.57 1.08 -14.49
C HIS A 147 -5.78 1.71 -13.76
N ILE A 148 -5.62 2.11 -12.49
CA ILE A 148 -6.64 2.89 -11.78
C ILE A 148 -6.77 4.27 -12.44
N THR A 149 -8.01 4.70 -12.70
CA THR A 149 -8.29 5.95 -13.42
C THR A 149 -8.72 7.09 -12.52
N GLN A 150 -8.78 6.82 -11.24
CA GLN A 150 -9.09 7.75 -10.16
C GLN A 150 -8.41 7.29 -8.87
N LEU A 151 -8.16 8.20 -7.94
CA LEU A 151 -7.64 7.92 -6.61
C LEU A 151 -8.74 8.11 -5.56
N ASN A 152 -8.77 7.23 -4.56
CA ASN A 152 -9.58 7.33 -3.36
C ASN A 152 -8.93 6.51 -2.23
N ALA A 153 -9.38 6.68 -1.00
CA ALA A 153 -8.74 6.12 0.20
C ALA A 153 -8.55 4.59 0.20
N MET A 154 -9.29 3.84 -0.62
CA MET A 154 -9.21 2.37 -0.72
C MET A 154 -8.23 1.89 -1.81
N LYS A 155 -7.76 2.79 -2.69
CA LYS A 155 -6.98 2.41 -3.88
C LYS A 155 -5.63 1.76 -3.56
N GLY A 156 -5.04 2.02 -2.40
CA GLY A 156 -3.81 1.35 -1.98
C GLY A 156 -3.92 -0.18 -1.86
N ALA A 157 -5.14 -0.72 -1.76
CA ALA A 157 -5.39 -2.17 -1.74
C ALA A 157 -5.68 -2.78 -3.13
N VAL A 158 -5.86 -1.96 -4.17
CA VAL A 158 -6.25 -2.43 -5.51
C VAL A 158 -5.04 -2.88 -6.30
N GLY A 159 -5.00 -4.14 -6.73
CA GLY A 159 -3.89 -4.65 -7.52
C GLY A 159 -4.02 -6.16 -7.82
N ASN A 160 -3.05 -6.71 -8.54
CA ASN A 160 -3.02 -8.15 -8.77
C ASN A 160 -2.74 -8.89 -7.45
N PRO A 161 -3.39 -10.04 -7.16
CA PRO A 161 -3.15 -10.81 -5.92
C PRO A 161 -1.68 -11.19 -5.70
N LEU A 162 -0.91 -11.46 -6.76
CA LEU A 162 0.52 -11.74 -6.65
C LEU A 162 1.30 -10.51 -6.22
N GLU A 163 0.98 -9.34 -6.77
CA GLU A 163 1.53 -8.06 -6.32
C GLU A 163 1.23 -7.83 -4.84
N LEU A 164 -0.06 -7.94 -4.44
CA LEU A 164 -0.48 -7.73 -3.06
C LEU A 164 0.27 -8.66 -2.09
N PHE A 165 0.50 -9.91 -2.48
CA PHE A 165 1.31 -10.85 -1.70
C PHE A 165 2.78 -10.37 -1.61
N LEU A 166 3.41 -10.03 -2.74
CA LEU A 166 4.83 -9.64 -2.79
C LEU A 166 5.12 -8.36 -2.02
N VAL A 167 4.26 -7.33 -2.14
CA VAL A 167 4.44 -6.06 -1.39
C VAL A 167 4.15 -6.20 0.09
N SER A 168 3.42 -7.24 0.50
CA SER A 168 3.14 -7.52 1.92
C SER A 168 4.25 -8.32 2.61
N LEU A 169 5.26 -8.82 1.88
CA LEU A 169 6.39 -9.53 2.48
C LEU A 169 7.23 -8.59 3.34
N SER A 170 7.59 -9.03 4.53
CA SER A 170 8.45 -8.28 5.44
C SER A 170 9.36 -9.22 6.24
N VAL A 171 10.33 -8.64 6.93
CA VAL A 171 11.21 -9.36 7.83
C VAL A 171 10.85 -9.17 9.31
N VAL A 172 9.65 -8.62 9.57
CA VAL A 172 9.17 -8.31 10.92
C VAL A 172 9.13 -9.55 11.82
N ALA A 173 8.80 -10.73 11.26
CA ALA A 173 8.77 -12.00 11.98
C ALA A 173 10.15 -12.46 12.53
N LEU A 174 11.25 -11.85 12.08
CA LEU A 174 12.59 -12.09 12.67
C LEU A 174 12.77 -11.38 14.02
N PHE A 175 11.92 -10.45 14.39
CA PHE A 175 12.09 -9.60 15.57
C PHE A 175 11.02 -9.91 16.63
N ASP A 176 11.48 -10.01 17.89
CA ASP A 176 10.59 -10.22 19.06
C ASP A 176 9.96 -8.88 19.47
N LEU A 177 8.97 -8.41 18.71
CA LEU A 177 8.29 -7.14 18.90
C LEU A 177 6.99 -7.32 19.69
N ASP A 178 6.60 -6.30 20.44
CA ASP A 178 5.27 -6.25 21.06
C ASP A 178 4.17 -6.27 19.98
N LYS A 179 3.20 -7.16 20.16
CA LYS A 179 2.11 -7.33 19.19
C LYS A 179 1.31 -6.05 18.97
N GLY A 180 1.10 -5.27 20.06
CA GLY A 180 0.43 -3.97 19.98
C GLY A 180 1.24 -2.96 19.18
N ALA A 181 2.58 -2.98 19.30
CA ALA A 181 3.44 -2.12 18.49
C ALA A 181 3.40 -2.49 17.00
N VAL A 182 3.40 -3.78 16.67
CA VAL A 182 3.22 -4.25 15.28
C VAL A 182 1.85 -3.83 14.74
N PHE A 183 0.78 -4.01 15.48
CA PHE A 183 -0.56 -3.61 15.06
C PHE A 183 -0.71 -2.09 14.92
N CYS A 184 -0.08 -1.32 15.82
CA CYS A 184 0.00 0.12 15.68
C CYS A 184 0.70 0.51 14.37
N ALA A 185 1.84 -0.09 14.07
CA ALA A 185 2.59 0.17 12.85
C ALA A 185 1.76 -0.15 11.59
N LEU A 186 1.09 -1.30 11.55
CA LEU A 186 0.21 -1.68 10.44
C LEU A 186 -0.95 -0.68 10.26
N ASN A 187 -1.57 -0.21 11.34
CA ASN A 187 -2.65 0.77 11.29
C ASN A 187 -2.14 2.15 10.83
N VAL A 188 -0.94 2.57 11.27
CA VAL A 188 -0.26 3.80 10.80
C VAL A 188 0.02 3.70 9.30
N LEU A 189 0.58 2.60 8.82
CA LEU A 189 0.87 2.38 7.40
C LEU A 189 -0.40 2.40 6.56
N THR A 190 -1.48 1.73 7.03
CA THR A 190 -2.79 1.79 6.39
C THR A 190 -3.32 3.22 6.32
N ALA A 191 -3.22 3.99 7.40
CA ALA A 191 -3.68 5.38 7.43
C ALA A 191 -2.91 6.25 6.41
N VAL A 192 -1.58 6.15 6.39
CA VAL A 192 -0.76 6.96 5.46
C VAL A 192 -1.01 6.55 4.02
N SER A 193 -1.07 5.24 3.71
CA SER A 193 -1.41 4.74 2.38
C SER A 193 -2.80 5.22 1.94
N SER A 194 -3.80 5.15 2.82
CA SER A 194 -5.14 5.68 2.52
C SER A 194 -5.10 7.19 2.26
N PHE A 195 -4.36 7.98 3.04
CA PHE A 195 -4.19 9.42 2.80
C PHE A 195 -3.44 9.71 1.48
N ALA A 196 -2.45 8.91 1.14
CA ALA A 196 -1.68 9.05 -0.09
C ALA A 196 -2.50 8.77 -1.37
N HIS A 197 -3.59 8.03 -1.24
CA HIS A 197 -4.52 7.76 -2.34
C HIS A 197 -5.81 8.59 -2.27
N ALA A 198 -6.12 9.22 -1.13
CA ALA A 198 -7.41 9.87 -0.92
C ALA A 198 -7.61 11.11 -1.80
N ASN A 199 -8.79 11.20 -2.43
CA ASN A 199 -9.22 12.36 -3.20
C ASN A 199 -9.58 13.55 -2.29
N VAL A 200 -8.66 13.94 -1.40
CA VAL A 200 -8.86 15.01 -0.44
C VAL A 200 -7.82 16.11 -0.63
N ARG A 201 -8.26 17.36 -0.55
CA ARG A 201 -7.36 18.53 -0.58
C ARG A 201 -6.77 18.74 0.81
N PHE A 202 -5.58 18.20 1.02
CA PHE A 202 -4.75 18.39 2.20
C PHE A 202 -3.71 19.51 1.99
N ASP A 203 -3.20 20.04 3.10
CA ASP A 203 -2.06 20.97 3.13
C ASP A 203 -1.24 20.66 4.39
N PRO A 204 -0.64 19.45 4.47
CA PRO A 204 0.03 19.01 5.69
C PRO A 204 1.27 19.85 5.99
N PRO A 205 1.73 19.89 7.26
CA PRO A 205 2.98 20.56 7.62
C PRO A 205 4.16 19.97 6.84
N ARG A 206 5.17 20.80 6.52
CA ARG A 206 6.35 20.38 5.75
C ARG A 206 7.09 19.19 6.36
N TRP A 207 7.16 19.12 7.70
CA TRP A 207 7.78 17.97 8.37
C TRP A 207 7.01 16.67 8.08
N TYR A 208 5.66 16.71 8.01
CA TYR A 208 4.87 15.55 7.66
C TYR A 208 5.18 15.05 6.24
N SER A 209 5.11 15.93 5.25
CA SER A 209 5.41 15.61 3.84
C SER A 209 6.90 15.32 3.58
N PHE A 210 7.78 15.58 4.55
CA PHE A 210 9.18 15.15 4.49
C PHE A 210 9.34 13.67 4.80
N PHE A 211 8.59 13.15 5.78
CA PHE A 211 8.66 11.75 6.21
C PHE A 211 7.63 10.86 5.52
N TRP A 212 6.38 11.34 5.37
CA TRP A 212 5.23 10.55 4.96
C TRP A 212 4.80 10.87 3.52
N THR A 213 4.37 9.83 2.81
CA THR A 213 3.84 9.95 1.44
C THR A 213 2.54 10.76 1.44
N THR A 214 2.46 11.72 0.53
CA THR A 214 1.27 12.57 0.34
C THR A 214 0.61 12.27 -0.99
N ILE A 215 -0.67 12.66 -1.13
CA ILE A 215 -1.41 12.47 -2.37
C ILE A 215 -0.73 13.14 -3.57
N GLU A 216 -0.06 14.29 -3.40
CA GLU A 216 0.67 14.95 -4.46
C GLU A 216 1.80 14.06 -5.00
N ALA A 217 2.67 13.59 -4.10
CA ALA A 217 3.80 12.76 -4.47
C ALA A 217 3.34 11.41 -5.06
N HIS A 218 2.30 10.81 -4.48
CA HIS A 218 1.81 9.51 -4.91
C HIS A 218 1.01 9.57 -6.21
N SER A 219 0.24 10.63 -6.43
CA SER A 219 -0.46 10.81 -7.72
C SER A 219 0.50 10.95 -8.89
N LEU A 220 1.66 11.60 -8.69
CA LEU A 220 2.72 11.66 -9.70
C LEU A 220 3.23 10.26 -10.05
N HIS A 221 3.38 9.40 -9.05
CA HIS A 221 3.70 7.98 -9.25
C HIS A 221 2.63 7.23 -10.05
N HIS A 222 1.37 7.62 -9.98
CA HIS A 222 0.25 7.08 -10.77
C HIS A 222 -0.02 7.82 -12.08
N SER A 223 0.87 8.75 -12.50
CA SER A 223 0.70 9.53 -13.73
C SER A 223 0.35 8.66 -14.94
N VAL A 224 -0.48 9.21 -15.82
CA VAL A 224 -0.74 8.63 -17.16
C VAL A 224 0.54 8.49 -17.99
N THR A 225 1.57 9.26 -17.71
CA THR A 225 2.87 9.19 -18.36
C THR A 225 3.76 8.16 -17.66
N TYR A 226 3.95 6.99 -18.27
CA TYR A 226 4.71 5.88 -17.67
C TYR A 226 6.09 6.29 -17.11
N LEU A 227 6.84 7.15 -17.79
CA LEU A 227 8.17 7.59 -17.30
C LEU A 227 8.07 8.40 -15.99
N GLU A 228 6.96 9.05 -15.74
CA GLU A 228 6.73 9.77 -14.49
C GLU A 228 6.41 8.84 -13.33
N THR A 229 5.89 7.63 -13.62
CA THR A 229 5.62 6.63 -12.57
C THR A 229 6.88 6.05 -11.94
N ARG A 230 8.05 6.30 -12.55
CA ARG A 230 9.34 5.78 -12.05
C ARG A 230 9.97 6.66 -10.97
N CYS A 231 9.17 7.07 -10.01
CA CYS A 231 9.57 7.85 -8.82
C CYS A 231 8.58 7.59 -7.68
N ASN A 232 8.89 8.06 -6.47
CA ASN A 232 8.00 8.03 -5.31
C ASN A 232 7.41 6.62 -5.03
N TYR A 233 8.29 5.63 -4.96
CA TYR A 233 7.92 4.21 -4.79
C TYR A 233 7.43 3.88 -3.38
N ALA A 234 7.78 4.70 -2.36
CA ALA A 234 7.32 4.47 -0.99
C ALA A 234 5.82 4.68 -0.87
N ASN A 235 5.13 3.63 -0.42
CA ASN A 235 3.67 3.68 -0.23
C ASN A 235 3.26 4.58 0.94
N SER A 236 4.04 4.56 2.03
CA SER A 236 3.76 5.35 3.23
C SER A 236 4.94 6.21 3.70
N LEU A 237 6.18 5.70 3.67
CA LEU A 237 7.35 6.41 4.19
C LEU A 237 8.20 7.00 3.05
N ILE A 238 7.80 8.17 2.50
CA ILE A 238 8.49 8.86 1.38
C ILE A 238 9.96 9.17 1.69
N LEU A 239 10.35 9.04 2.97
CA LEU A 239 11.74 9.13 3.39
C LEU A 239 12.62 8.10 2.66
N CYS A 240 12.10 6.92 2.34
CA CYS A 240 12.83 5.90 1.56
C CYS A 240 13.21 6.43 0.17
N ASP A 241 12.27 7.11 -0.53
CA ASP A 241 12.56 7.75 -1.82
C ASP A 241 13.60 8.85 -1.70
N ARG A 242 13.54 9.65 -0.63
CA ARG A 242 14.54 10.71 -0.38
C ARG A 242 15.93 10.14 -0.14
N MET A 243 16.02 9.08 0.64
CA MET A 243 17.28 8.41 0.94
C MET A 243 17.88 7.74 -0.31
N CYS A 244 17.04 7.18 -1.18
CA CYS A 244 17.45 6.44 -2.37
C CYS A 244 17.46 7.29 -3.67
N GLY A 245 17.19 8.59 -3.59
CA GLY A 245 17.27 9.52 -4.73
C GLY A 245 16.14 9.35 -5.76
N THR A 246 15.01 8.75 -5.38
CA THR A 246 13.85 8.53 -6.25
C THR A 246 12.69 9.49 -5.95
N TYR A 247 12.84 10.38 -4.97
CA TYR A 247 11.83 11.37 -4.67
C TYR A 247 11.73 12.44 -5.78
N ARG A 248 10.51 12.69 -6.23
CA ARG A 248 10.15 13.81 -7.11
C ARG A 248 8.96 14.56 -6.52
N ALA A 249 9.11 15.89 -6.46
CA ALA A 249 7.99 16.77 -6.11
C ALA A 249 7.10 16.97 -7.33
N GLY A 250 5.80 16.98 -7.11
CA GLY A 250 4.80 17.20 -8.16
C GLY A 250 3.50 16.48 -7.86
N GLU A 251 2.55 16.68 -8.75
CA GLU A 251 1.23 16.07 -8.73
C GLU A 251 0.80 15.73 -10.15
N ALA A 252 0.20 14.56 -10.34
CA ALA A 252 -0.50 14.21 -11.57
C ALA A 252 -2.01 14.29 -11.33
N VAL A 253 -2.69 15.18 -12.06
CA VAL A 253 -4.16 15.29 -12.01
C VAL A 253 -4.82 14.16 -12.80
N VAL A 254 -4.13 13.65 -13.83
CA VAL A 254 -4.60 12.55 -14.68
C VAL A 254 -3.78 11.32 -14.38
N VAL A 255 -4.44 10.29 -13.89
CA VAL A 255 -3.84 9.00 -13.49
C VAL A 255 -4.36 7.85 -14.35
N GLY A 256 -3.64 6.74 -14.42
CA GLY A 256 -3.98 5.52 -15.15
C GLY A 256 -3.12 5.28 -16.38
N GLN A 257 -2.94 4.03 -16.77
CA GLN A 257 -2.13 3.59 -17.90
C GLN A 257 -3.02 3.14 -19.08
N ASP A 258 -2.40 2.84 -20.24
CA ASP A 258 -3.05 2.35 -21.45
C ASP A 258 -4.30 3.17 -21.83
N GLU A 259 -4.12 4.47 -22.11
CA GLU A 259 -5.19 5.41 -22.47
C GLU A 259 -6.29 5.48 -21.39
N ARG A 260 -5.94 5.22 -20.13
CA ARG A 260 -6.85 5.18 -18.99
C ARG A 260 -7.90 4.06 -19.12
N LYS A 261 -7.52 2.94 -19.71
CA LYS A 261 -8.40 1.78 -19.77
C LYS A 261 -8.61 1.20 -18.37
N ARG A 262 -9.83 1.30 -17.87
CA ARG A 262 -10.24 0.69 -16.61
C ARG A 262 -10.35 -0.83 -16.75
N LEU A 263 -9.60 -1.56 -15.93
CA LEU A 263 -9.65 -3.03 -15.91
C LEU A 263 -10.79 -3.55 -15.04
N THR A 264 -11.37 -4.67 -15.46
CA THR A 264 -12.24 -5.48 -14.60
C THR A 264 -11.40 -6.31 -13.62
N ILE A 265 -12.00 -6.81 -12.53
CA ILE A 265 -11.32 -7.69 -11.57
C ILE A 265 -10.68 -8.89 -12.30
N LYS A 266 -11.41 -9.53 -13.23
CA LYS A 266 -10.87 -10.63 -14.04
C LYS A 266 -9.64 -10.22 -14.84
N GLU A 267 -9.68 -9.07 -15.52
CA GLU A 267 -8.54 -8.57 -16.29
C GLU A 267 -7.34 -8.28 -15.38
N GLN A 268 -7.56 -7.74 -14.18
CA GLN A 268 -6.49 -7.49 -13.19
C GLN A 268 -5.83 -8.80 -12.73
N PHE A 269 -6.62 -9.84 -12.45
CA PHE A 269 -6.10 -11.15 -12.04
C PHE A 269 -5.27 -11.85 -13.12
N VAL A 270 -5.69 -11.78 -14.38
CA VAL A 270 -5.00 -12.45 -15.49
C VAL A 270 -3.93 -11.58 -16.15
N PHE A 271 -3.77 -10.34 -15.73
CA PHE A 271 -2.84 -9.38 -16.36
C PHE A 271 -1.39 -9.88 -16.41
N PRO A 272 -0.82 -10.50 -15.37
CA PRO A 272 0.54 -11.05 -15.41
C PRO A 272 0.75 -12.11 -16.49
N LEU A 273 -0.31 -12.74 -16.98
CA LEU A 273 -0.26 -13.77 -18.00
C LEU A 273 -0.27 -13.19 -19.43
N ARG A 274 -0.47 -11.88 -19.62
CA ARG A 274 -0.54 -11.24 -20.95
C ARG A 274 0.68 -11.53 -21.84
N PRO A 275 1.93 -11.44 -21.34
CA PRO A 275 3.10 -11.76 -22.17
C PRO A 275 3.08 -13.21 -22.66
N LEU A 276 2.77 -14.16 -21.78
CA LEU A 276 2.68 -15.58 -22.12
C LEU A 276 1.57 -15.85 -23.15
N LEU A 277 0.39 -15.26 -22.95
CA LEU A 277 -0.74 -15.39 -23.89
C LEU A 277 -0.42 -14.80 -25.25
N ALA A 278 0.32 -13.69 -25.30
CA ALA A 278 0.78 -13.09 -26.55
C ALA A 278 1.75 -14.02 -27.28
N MET A 279 2.72 -14.63 -26.59
CA MET A 279 3.65 -15.61 -27.16
C MET A 279 2.94 -16.84 -27.72
N ILE A 280 1.95 -17.38 -26.99
CA ILE A 280 1.16 -18.56 -27.44
C ILE A 280 0.39 -18.20 -28.72
N LYS A 281 -0.25 -17.02 -28.76
CA LYS A 281 -0.98 -16.56 -29.97
C LYS A 281 -0.07 -16.37 -31.17
N ALA A 282 1.12 -15.79 -30.97
CA ALA A 282 2.10 -15.62 -32.08
C ALA A 282 2.52 -16.96 -32.66
N ARG A 283 2.90 -17.95 -31.83
CA ARG A 283 3.27 -19.30 -32.28
C ARG A 283 2.13 -20.02 -33.00
N ALA A 284 0.88 -19.89 -32.52
CA ALA A 284 -0.28 -20.50 -33.18
C ALA A 284 -0.56 -19.85 -34.54
N GLY A 285 -0.35 -18.53 -34.67
CA GLY A 285 -0.46 -17.80 -35.95
C GLY A 285 0.62 -18.22 -36.96
N GLU A 286 1.88 -18.39 -36.52
CA GLU A 286 2.97 -18.88 -37.34
C GLU A 286 2.73 -20.31 -37.82
N SER A 287 2.24 -21.21 -36.95
CA SER A 287 1.91 -22.60 -37.30
C SER A 287 0.78 -22.67 -38.34
N ALA A 288 -0.24 -21.79 -38.22
CA ALA A 288 -1.36 -21.73 -39.16
C ALA A 288 -0.93 -21.15 -40.53
N SER A 289 0.09 -20.25 -40.57
CA SER A 289 0.66 -19.70 -41.81
C SER A 289 1.60 -20.68 -42.50
N ALA A 290 2.31 -21.51 -41.74
CA ALA A 290 3.22 -22.55 -42.31
C ALA A 290 2.47 -23.79 -42.84
N ALA A 291 1.20 -23.94 -42.49
CA ALA A 291 0.34 -25.03 -42.93
C ALA A 291 -0.53 -24.69 -44.15
N ARG A 292 -0.40 -23.49 -44.70
CA ARG A 292 -1.00 -23.02 -45.97
C ARG A 292 0.05 -22.92 -47.07
#